data_acf34f6e878af29f14a87128db19d27b
#
_entry.id   acf34f6e878af29f14a87128db19d27b
#
_cell.length_a   1.000
_cell.length_b   1.000
_cell.length_c   1.000
_cell.angle_alpha   90.00
_cell.angle_beta   90.00
_cell.angle_gamma   90.00
#
_symmetry.space_group_name_H-M   'P 1'
#
loop_
_entity.id
_entity.type
_entity.pdbx_description
1 polymer ?
#
loop_
_entity_poly.entity_id
_entity_poly.type
_entity_poly.pdbx_seq_one_letter_code
_entity_poly.pdbx_strand_id
1 'polypeptide(L)'
;MERYLYSTAVPVLLDGGRIAGRTARLLYARHGLEPHCFAPRRHPLTAVYTRRHAALPFTRENDAVNLRLLKAFAEEWGTGVGILSLIPCAPEAAAFLTRVGQALEEDYVLLESPPARGDPLRGLIQRHDTK
;
A
#
# COMPACT_ATOMS: atom_id res chain seq x y z
N MET A 1 -5.63 0.73 21.73
CA MET A 1 -5.64 -0.38 20.73
C MET A 1 -5.47 0.10 19.30
N GLU A 2 -6.31 1.00 18.85
CA GLU A 2 -6.22 1.55 17.49
C GLU A 2 -4.85 2.18 17.21
N ARG A 3 -4.35 2.94 18.15
CA ARG A 3 -3.06 3.62 18.04
C ARG A 3 -1.91 2.63 17.91
N TYR A 4 -1.97 1.54 18.68
CA TYR A 4 -0.95 0.49 18.64
C TYR A 4 -0.97 -0.22 17.28
N LEU A 5 -2.16 -0.55 16.80
CA LEU A 5 -2.33 -1.23 15.51
C LEU A 5 -1.75 -0.39 14.38
N TYR A 6 -2.05 0.90 14.35
CA TYR A 6 -1.55 1.78 13.31
C TYR A 6 -0.03 1.97 13.39
N SER A 7 0.54 2.03 14.59
CA SER A 7 1.98 2.21 14.75
C SER A 7 2.80 1.01 14.28
N THR A 8 2.17 -0.17 14.17
CA THR A 8 2.83 -1.36 13.65
C THR A 8 2.57 -1.59 12.17
N ALA A 9 1.77 -0.75 11.53
CA ALA A 9 1.46 -0.88 10.11
C ALA A 9 2.64 -0.45 9.25
N VAL A 10 2.85 -1.20 8.16
CA VAL A 10 3.81 -0.85 7.11
C VAL A 10 2.99 -0.63 5.84
N PRO A 11 2.60 0.63 5.56
CA PRO A 11 1.76 0.88 4.39
C PRO A 11 2.55 0.83 3.10
N VAL A 12 1.97 0.18 2.10
CA VAL A 12 2.55 0.04 0.77
C VAL A 12 1.55 0.61 -0.23
N LEU A 13 1.92 1.72 -0.86
CA LEU A 13 1.08 2.39 -1.84
C LEU A 13 1.35 1.83 -3.23
N LEU A 14 0.31 1.53 -3.96
CA LEU A 14 0.41 1.09 -5.35
C LEU A 14 0.03 2.25 -6.27
N ASP A 15 0.95 2.62 -7.14
CA ASP A 15 0.94 3.79 -7.99
C ASP A 15 1.37 5.05 -7.23
N GLY A 16 1.84 6.06 -7.99
CA GLY A 16 2.53 7.20 -7.41
C GLY A 16 1.97 8.57 -7.78
N GLY A 17 0.70 8.66 -8.15
CA GLY A 17 0.12 9.91 -8.56
C GLY A 17 -0.32 10.80 -7.40
N ARG A 18 -1.25 11.70 -7.69
CA ARG A 18 -1.75 12.69 -6.72
C ARG A 18 -2.39 12.04 -5.50
N ILE A 19 -3.13 10.96 -5.71
CA ILE A 19 -3.80 10.25 -4.62
C ILE A 19 -2.76 9.62 -3.69
N ALA A 20 -1.72 9.01 -4.26
CA ALA A 20 -0.63 8.43 -3.46
C ALA A 20 0.09 9.51 -2.63
N GLY A 21 0.34 10.67 -3.23
CA GLY A 21 0.97 11.78 -2.52
C GLY A 21 0.14 12.28 -1.34
N ARG A 22 -1.16 12.44 -1.55
CA ARG A 22 -2.08 12.86 -0.49
C ARG A 22 -2.13 11.80 0.61
N THR A 23 -2.20 10.53 0.23
CA THR A 23 -2.26 9.41 1.17
C THR A 23 -0.98 9.36 2.00
N ALA A 24 0.18 9.49 1.38
CA ALA A 24 1.47 9.48 2.07
C ALA A 24 1.54 10.60 3.10
N ARG A 25 1.10 11.79 2.73
CA ARG A 25 1.08 12.94 3.64
C ARG A 25 0.17 12.71 4.84
N LEU A 26 -1.01 12.13 4.61
CA LEU A 26 -1.94 11.81 5.69
C LEU A 26 -1.39 10.75 6.63
N LEU A 27 -0.74 9.72 6.09
CA LEU A 27 -0.12 8.68 6.91
C LEU A 27 0.97 9.26 7.80
N TYR A 28 1.79 10.14 7.25
CA TYR A 28 2.82 10.81 8.03
C TYR A 28 2.21 11.73 9.10
N ALA A 29 1.24 12.56 8.72
CA ALA A 29 0.66 13.54 9.63
C ALA A 29 -0.15 12.89 10.76
N ARG A 30 -0.87 11.82 10.47
CA ARG A 30 -1.74 11.17 11.47
C ARG A 30 -1.04 10.11 12.30
N HIS A 31 -0.09 9.39 11.71
CA HIS A 31 0.49 8.19 12.34
C HIS A 31 2.01 8.21 12.41
N GLY A 32 2.66 9.21 11.82
CA GLY A 32 4.12 9.25 11.76
C GLY A 32 4.72 8.16 10.88
N LEU A 33 3.93 7.60 9.96
CA LEU A 33 4.36 6.49 9.10
C LEU A 33 4.88 7.02 7.77
N GLU A 34 5.99 6.43 7.32
CA GLU A 34 6.55 6.68 5.99
C GLU A 34 6.24 5.46 5.12
N PRO A 35 5.32 5.57 4.17
CA PRO A 35 4.95 4.42 3.35
C PRO A 35 5.98 4.09 2.29
N HIS A 36 5.95 2.83 1.84
CA HIS A 36 6.64 2.42 0.63
C HIS A 36 5.69 2.64 -0.55
N CYS A 37 6.24 2.99 -1.70
CA CYS A 37 5.44 3.27 -2.89
C CYS A 37 5.99 2.53 -4.09
N PHE A 38 5.19 1.62 -4.65
CA PHE A 38 5.51 0.92 -5.89
C PHE A 38 4.85 1.66 -7.05
N ALA A 39 5.66 2.32 -7.87
CA ALA A 39 5.15 3.16 -8.94
C ALA A 39 6.00 3.05 -10.19
N PRO A 40 5.37 3.06 -11.39
CA PRO A 40 6.11 3.05 -12.66
C PRO A 40 6.94 4.31 -12.86
N ARG A 41 6.47 5.43 -12.32
CA ARG A 41 7.15 6.72 -12.49
C ARG A 41 7.31 7.42 -11.15
N ARG A 42 8.38 8.19 -11.05
CA ARG A 42 8.58 9.06 -9.91
C ARG A 42 7.64 10.26 -10.03
N HIS A 43 6.97 10.58 -8.94
CA HIS A 43 6.08 11.73 -8.87
C HIS A 43 6.52 12.66 -7.75
N PRO A 44 6.63 13.99 -7.99
CA PRO A 44 7.12 14.91 -6.97
C PRO A 44 6.34 14.87 -5.65
N LEU A 45 5.03 14.67 -5.72
CA LEU A 45 4.19 14.65 -4.52
C LEU A 45 4.42 13.42 -3.64
N THR A 46 4.82 12.30 -4.24
CA THR A 46 5.10 11.07 -3.47
C THR A 46 6.54 11.03 -2.97
N ALA A 47 7.45 11.73 -3.64
CA ALA A 47 8.88 11.66 -3.32
C ALA A 47 9.23 12.20 -1.92
N VAL A 48 8.38 13.06 -1.37
CA VAL A 48 8.67 13.72 -0.09
C VAL A 48 8.40 12.81 1.11
N TYR A 49 7.37 11.97 1.02
CA TYR A 49 6.88 11.19 2.16
C TYR A 49 6.93 9.69 1.95
N THR A 50 7.60 9.21 0.88
CA THR A 50 7.60 7.78 0.57
C THR A 50 8.99 7.25 0.29
N ARG A 51 9.17 5.94 0.53
CA ARG A 51 10.29 5.18 0.01
C ARG A 51 9.82 4.56 -1.30
N ARG A 52 10.42 5.01 -2.39
CA ARG A 52 9.98 4.62 -3.72
C ARG A 52 10.62 3.32 -4.18
N HIS A 53 9.80 2.45 -4.74
CA HIS A 53 10.23 1.22 -5.41
C HIS A 53 9.75 1.24 -6.85
N ALA A 54 10.55 0.68 -7.74
CA ALA A 54 10.18 0.60 -9.14
C ALA A 54 9.13 -0.49 -9.35
N ALA A 55 8.19 -0.22 -10.24
CA ALA A 55 7.20 -1.18 -10.67
C ALA A 55 6.90 -0.95 -12.14
N LEU A 56 6.32 -1.94 -12.81
CA LEU A 56 5.78 -1.74 -14.15
C LEU A 56 4.35 -1.18 -14.03
N PRO A 57 3.82 -0.56 -15.09
CA PRO A 57 2.44 -0.10 -15.07
C PRO A 57 1.49 -1.24 -14.66
N PHE A 58 0.46 -0.90 -13.90
CA PHE A 58 -0.48 -1.90 -13.37
C PHE A 58 -1.50 -2.29 -14.43
N THR A 59 -1.02 -2.91 -15.50
CA THR A 59 -1.83 -3.46 -16.58
C THR A 59 -1.72 -4.99 -16.56
N ARG A 60 -2.69 -5.66 -17.19
CA ARG A 60 -2.74 -7.13 -17.19
C ARG A 60 -1.44 -7.78 -17.62
N GLU A 61 -0.79 -7.23 -18.64
CA GLU A 61 0.45 -7.80 -19.18
C GLU A 61 1.59 -7.78 -18.17
N ASN A 62 1.53 -6.91 -17.18
CA ASN A 62 2.58 -6.74 -16.17
C ASN A 62 2.22 -7.40 -14.84
N ASP A 63 1.06 -8.03 -14.73
CA ASP A 63 0.58 -8.58 -13.46
C ASP A 63 1.56 -9.55 -12.83
N ALA A 64 2.14 -10.47 -13.62
CA ALA A 64 3.06 -11.47 -13.10
C ALA A 64 4.33 -10.83 -12.51
N VAL A 65 4.86 -9.82 -13.18
CA VAL A 65 6.07 -9.12 -12.71
C VAL A 65 5.77 -8.34 -11.45
N ASN A 66 4.68 -7.56 -11.44
CA ASN A 66 4.30 -6.75 -10.28
C ASN A 66 3.95 -7.63 -9.07
N LEU A 67 3.28 -8.76 -9.30
CA LEU A 67 3.01 -9.73 -8.23
C LEU A 67 4.32 -10.24 -7.62
N ARG A 68 5.28 -10.59 -8.46
CA ARG A 68 6.59 -11.08 -8.01
C ARG A 68 7.34 -10.03 -7.21
N LEU A 69 7.30 -8.78 -7.64
CA LEU A 69 7.93 -7.68 -6.90
C LEU A 69 7.34 -7.52 -5.50
N LEU A 70 6.03 -7.58 -5.40
CA LEU A 70 5.36 -7.45 -4.10
C LEU A 70 5.60 -8.66 -3.20
N LYS A 71 5.67 -9.85 -3.76
CA LYS A 71 6.02 -11.06 -3.00
C LYS A 71 7.45 -10.99 -2.47
N ALA A 72 8.39 -10.55 -3.30
CA ALA A 72 9.78 -10.39 -2.89
C ALA A 72 9.93 -9.34 -1.79
N PHE A 73 9.20 -8.24 -1.89
CA PHE A 73 9.19 -7.21 -0.86
C PHE A 73 8.68 -7.77 0.47
N ALA A 74 7.62 -8.54 0.45
CA ALA A 74 7.07 -9.14 1.66
C ALA A 74 8.07 -10.11 2.32
N GLU A 75 8.79 -10.89 1.52
CA GLU A 75 9.83 -11.78 2.04
C GLU A 75 10.98 -11.00 2.68
N GLU A 76 11.41 -9.91 2.05
CA GLU A 76 12.48 -9.06 2.54
C GLU A 76 12.10 -8.38 3.85
N TRP A 77 10.89 -7.83 3.92
CA TRP A 77 10.42 -7.15 5.12
C TRP A 77 9.99 -8.12 6.20
N GLY A 78 9.75 -9.37 5.82
CA GLY A 78 9.61 -10.46 6.72
C GLY A 78 8.44 -10.40 7.66
N THR A 79 8.34 -11.46 8.40
CA THR A 79 7.31 -11.65 9.39
C THR A 79 7.70 -11.00 10.71
N GLY A 80 6.74 -10.40 11.39
CA GLY A 80 6.92 -9.93 12.76
C GLY A 80 7.37 -8.49 12.91
N VAL A 81 7.69 -7.79 11.81
CA VAL A 81 8.12 -6.39 11.90
C VAL A 81 6.92 -5.44 11.92
N GLY A 82 5.82 -5.83 11.29
CA GLY A 82 4.63 -5.01 11.24
C GLY A 82 3.60 -5.62 10.30
N ILE A 83 2.50 -4.91 10.13
CA ILE A 83 1.41 -5.34 9.27
C ILE A 83 1.57 -4.69 7.91
N LEU A 84 1.94 -5.48 6.90
CA LEU A 84 2.04 -5.00 5.54
C LEU A 84 0.64 -4.72 4.99
N SER A 85 0.40 -3.51 4.56
CA SER A 85 -0.92 -3.07 4.08
C SER A 85 -0.80 -2.52 2.67
N LEU A 86 -1.55 -3.07 1.72
CA LEU A 86 -1.57 -2.59 0.34
C LEU A 86 -2.71 -1.61 0.13
N ILE A 87 -2.36 -0.43 -0.36
CA ILE A 87 -3.33 0.64 -0.62
C ILE A 87 -3.27 1.00 -2.11
N PRO A 88 -4.30 0.66 -2.90
CA PRO A 88 -4.30 1.04 -4.32
C PRO A 88 -4.64 2.52 -4.47
N CYS A 89 -3.75 3.26 -5.12
CA CYS A 89 -3.88 4.71 -5.25
C CYS A 89 -4.25 5.18 -6.67
N ALA A 90 -4.66 4.23 -7.52
CA ALA A 90 -5.14 4.54 -8.86
C ALA A 90 -6.08 3.43 -9.32
N PRO A 91 -6.99 3.70 -10.28
CA PRO A 91 -7.90 2.68 -10.79
C PRO A 91 -7.19 1.44 -11.33
N GLU A 92 -6.06 1.62 -12.00
CA GLU A 92 -5.26 0.51 -12.54
C GLU A 92 -4.70 -0.37 -11.42
N ALA A 93 -4.27 0.25 -10.32
CA ALA A 93 -3.77 -0.49 -9.17
C ALA A 93 -4.88 -1.24 -8.47
N ALA A 94 -6.07 -0.64 -8.35
CA ALA A 94 -7.23 -1.31 -7.78
C ALA A 94 -7.63 -2.51 -8.64
N ALA A 95 -7.63 -2.36 -9.97
CA ALA A 95 -7.92 -3.45 -10.89
C ALA A 95 -6.88 -4.58 -10.78
N PHE A 96 -5.61 -4.22 -10.64
CA PHE A 96 -4.54 -5.19 -10.39
C PHE A 96 -4.84 -6.03 -9.15
N LEU A 97 -5.20 -5.39 -8.04
CA LEU A 97 -5.54 -6.13 -6.81
C LEU A 97 -6.78 -7.00 -6.97
N THR A 98 -7.73 -6.58 -7.80
CA THR A 98 -8.89 -7.43 -8.12
C THR A 98 -8.46 -8.70 -8.85
N ARG A 99 -7.48 -8.59 -9.75
CA ARG A 99 -7.01 -9.73 -10.54
C ARG A 99 -6.10 -10.68 -9.76
N VAL A 100 -5.20 -10.15 -8.93
CA VAL A 100 -4.15 -10.96 -8.29
C VAL A 100 -4.16 -10.92 -6.76
N GLY A 101 -5.09 -10.15 -6.16
CA GLY A 101 -5.07 -9.89 -4.73
C GLY A 101 -5.11 -11.14 -3.87
N GLN A 102 -5.82 -12.17 -4.32
CA GLN A 102 -5.90 -13.42 -3.57
C GLN A 102 -4.51 -14.02 -3.29
N ALA A 103 -3.61 -13.91 -4.25
CA ALA A 103 -2.23 -14.40 -4.10
C ALA A 103 -1.42 -13.55 -3.12
N LEU A 104 -1.85 -12.32 -2.82
CA LEU A 104 -1.15 -11.41 -1.91
C LEU A 104 -1.71 -11.43 -0.50
N GLU A 105 -2.87 -12.04 -0.26
CA GLU A 105 -3.52 -12.02 1.06
C GLU A 105 -2.74 -12.76 2.14
N GLU A 106 -1.83 -13.65 1.77
CA GLU A 106 -0.97 -14.34 2.71
C GLU A 106 0.04 -13.40 3.37
N ASP A 107 0.47 -12.38 2.64
CA ASP A 107 1.54 -11.49 3.06
C ASP A 107 1.06 -10.09 3.42
N TYR A 108 -0.09 -9.69 2.91
CA TYR A 108 -0.59 -8.31 3.00
C TYR A 108 -2.03 -8.27 3.43
N VAL A 109 -2.38 -7.21 4.15
CA VAL A 109 -3.78 -6.80 4.30
C VAL A 109 -4.11 -5.90 3.13
N LEU A 110 -5.08 -6.30 2.31
CA LEU A 110 -5.50 -5.51 1.15
C LEU A 110 -6.53 -4.49 1.59
N LEU A 111 -6.25 -3.22 1.33
CA LEU A 111 -7.16 -2.14 1.66
C LEU A 111 -7.83 -1.63 0.39
N GLU A 112 -8.92 -0.90 0.57
CA GLU A 112 -9.61 -0.25 -0.54
C GLU A 112 -8.88 1.04 -0.92
N SER A 113 -9.25 1.61 -2.05
CA SER A 113 -8.74 2.91 -2.47
C SER A 113 -8.94 3.94 -1.35
N PRO A 114 -7.94 4.80 -1.08
CA PRO A 114 -8.04 5.71 0.05
C PRO A 114 -9.18 6.70 -0.12
N PRO A 115 -9.89 7.01 0.95
CA PRO A 115 -10.98 7.98 0.87
C PRO A 115 -10.44 9.39 0.58
N ALA A 116 -11.27 10.22 -0.03
CA ALA A 116 -10.91 11.61 -0.28
C ALA A 116 -10.63 12.36 1.02
N ARG A 117 -11.33 11.97 2.08
CA ARG A 117 -11.14 12.50 3.43
C ARG A 117 -11.16 11.34 4.41
N GLY A 118 -10.39 11.45 5.48
CA GLY A 118 -10.35 10.43 6.51
C GLY A 118 -9.04 9.67 6.53
N ASP A 119 -9.00 8.62 7.32
CA ASP A 119 -7.79 7.87 7.58
C ASP A 119 -7.59 6.79 6.52
N PRO A 120 -6.43 6.81 5.81
CA PRO A 120 -6.14 5.77 4.82
C PRO A 120 -6.07 4.36 5.39
N LEU A 121 -5.79 4.22 6.69
CA LEU A 121 -5.70 2.92 7.35
C LEU A 121 -7.00 2.48 8.02
N ARG A 122 -8.09 3.16 7.76
CA ARG A 122 -9.39 2.85 8.35
C ARG A 122 -9.80 1.39 8.13
N GLY A 123 -9.59 0.88 6.91
CA GLY A 123 -9.92 -0.50 6.59
C GLY A 123 -9.10 -1.54 7.33
N LEU A 124 -7.92 -1.16 7.82
CA LEU A 124 -7.05 -2.06 8.56
C LEU A 124 -7.68 -2.49 9.87
N ILE A 125 -8.24 -1.56 10.62
CA ILE A 125 -8.92 -1.85 11.88
C ILE A 125 -10.12 -2.76 11.64
N GLN A 126 -10.95 -2.45 10.66
CA GLN A 126 -12.12 -3.26 10.34
C GLN A 126 -11.77 -4.70 10.04
N ARG A 127 -10.68 -4.92 9.29
CA ARG A 127 -10.25 -6.26 8.92
C ARG A 127 -9.73 -7.05 10.11
N HIS A 128 -9.07 -6.39 11.05
CA HIS A 128 -8.58 -7.04 12.26
C HIS A 128 -9.72 -7.36 13.24
N ASP A 129 -10.71 -6.50 13.31
CA ASP A 129 -11.85 -6.71 14.19
C ASP A 129 -12.75 -7.86 13.74
N THR A 130 -12.76 -8.17 12.45
CA THR A 130 -13.56 -9.27 11.91
C THR A 130 -12.91 -10.65 12.09
N LYS A 131 -11.71 -10.70 12.59
CA LYS A 131 -11.04 -11.95 12.93
C LYS A 131 -11.29 -12.32 14.38
#